data_310daad8a20edf9b4491093a1882d099
#
_entry.id   310daad8a20edf9b4491093a1882d099
#
_cell.length_a   1.000
_cell.length_b   1.000
_cell.length_c   1.000
_cell.angle_alpha   90.00
_cell.angle_beta   90.00
_cell.angle_gamma   90.00
#
_symmetry.space_group_name_H-M   'P 1'
#
loop_
_entity.id
_entity.type
_entity.pdbx_description
1 polymer ?
#
loop_
_entity_poly.entity_id
_entity_poly.type
_entity_poly.pdbx_seq_one_letter_code
_entity_poly.pdbx_strand_id
1 'polypeptide(L)'
;MRALGGDRLPLCKSCMEGTRQTILQEIENKVKSADSHNVIWIRGPPGVGKSALAASISTRLEGKGRHVISFRFDRTQSTTITTDALWRVIACDFVRQYPSLRQHLVEGSRGHNSSDIDHLFKSLIETPLSALDNVPHEELPVIVVDALDECGGLRHDSSGWDDYEGLLHTLKRWVQVDHLKKFKLVITSRPENRITQIFPDSISTHVNIPSGSDVKPGDSASNDIRVFLKSQLDAMGVDEAWVVRAIDHLVPRAGGIFIWATTVADFLRLNPKVRFSALELKDDSDGLETLYSLYSTVITTLFGRGLREEEIKAVTSVMGAMTFAKQPLDDDALIKLPRVKSRDMLEFI
;
A
#
# COMPACT_ATOMS: atom_id res chain seq x y z
N MET A 1 -0.18 -26.44 -15.16
CA MET A 1 -0.12 -25.92 -13.78
C MET A 1 1.05 -24.96 -13.50
N ARG A 2 2.19 -25.03 -14.20
CA ARG A 2 3.27 -24.03 -14.05
C ARG A 2 2.93 -22.63 -14.62
N ALA A 3 1.92 -22.50 -15.47
CA ALA A 3 1.53 -21.23 -16.11
C ALA A 3 0.55 -20.36 -15.29
N LEU A 4 0.07 -20.83 -14.14
CA LEU A 4 -0.87 -20.09 -13.27
C LEU A 4 -0.21 -19.47 -12.02
N GLY A 5 1.06 -19.75 -11.78
CA GLY A 5 1.81 -19.17 -10.67
C GLY A 5 2.57 -17.95 -11.14
N GLY A 6 1.89 -16.84 -11.42
CA GLY A 6 2.53 -15.54 -11.53
C GLY A 6 3.28 -15.23 -10.23
N ASP A 7 4.49 -14.65 -10.34
CA ASP A 7 5.28 -14.25 -9.18
C ASP A 7 4.42 -13.27 -8.34
N ARG A 8 4.04 -13.73 -7.14
CA ARG A 8 3.35 -12.88 -6.19
C ARG A 8 4.33 -11.85 -5.66
N LEU A 9 3.96 -10.59 -5.74
CA LEU A 9 4.68 -9.59 -4.95
C LEU A 9 4.43 -9.86 -3.47
N PRO A 10 5.48 -9.93 -2.65
CA PRO A 10 5.31 -9.99 -1.21
C PRO A 10 4.60 -8.72 -0.74
N LEU A 11 3.75 -8.86 0.27
CA LEU A 11 3.22 -7.70 0.98
C LEU A 11 4.39 -6.86 1.54
N CYS A 12 4.15 -5.58 1.78
CA CYS A 12 5.10 -4.69 2.45
C CYS A 12 5.54 -5.24 3.80
N LYS A 13 6.56 -4.62 4.41
CA LYS A 13 6.88 -4.86 5.82
C LYS A 13 5.66 -4.52 6.67
N SER A 14 5.43 -5.34 7.69
CA SER A 14 4.38 -5.10 8.69
C SER A 14 4.62 -3.79 9.46
N CYS A 15 3.57 -3.28 10.08
CA CYS A 15 3.67 -2.17 11.02
C CYS A 15 4.70 -2.49 12.12
N MET A 16 5.41 -1.46 12.57
CA MET A 16 6.29 -1.61 13.71
C MET A 16 5.50 -2.09 14.94
N GLU A 17 6.11 -2.98 15.72
CA GLU A 17 5.49 -3.48 16.94
C GLU A 17 5.06 -2.32 17.85
N GLY A 18 3.89 -2.45 18.46
CA GLY A 18 3.28 -1.42 19.29
C GLY A 18 2.49 -0.34 18.54
N THR A 19 2.63 -0.24 17.19
CA THR A 19 1.86 0.73 16.38
C THR A 19 0.61 0.11 15.77
N ARG A 20 -0.38 0.93 15.42
CA ARG A 20 -1.63 0.56 14.71
C ARG A 20 -2.48 -0.52 15.43
N GLN A 21 -2.29 -0.73 16.73
CA GLN A 21 -2.95 -1.80 17.48
C GLN A 21 -4.48 -1.67 17.45
N THR A 22 -5.02 -0.48 17.65
CA THR A 22 -6.47 -0.22 17.67
C THR A 22 -7.11 -0.53 16.33
N ILE A 23 -6.52 -0.03 15.24
CA ILE A 23 -7.07 -0.22 13.88
C ILE A 23 -6.94 -1.67 13.43
N LEU A 24 -5.84 -2.35 13.77
CA LEU A 24 -5.65 -3.77 13.50
C LEU A 24 -6.66 -4.63 14.25
N GLN A 25 -6.94 -4.32 15.51
CA GLN A 25 -7.97 -5.01 16.29
C GLN A 25 -9.37 -4.78 15.72
N GLU A 26 -9.67 -3.56 15.26
CA GLU A 26 -10.92 -3.24 14.58
C GLU A 26 -11.10 -4.09 13.32
N ILE A 27 -10.09 -4.16 12.45
CA ILE A 27 -10.14 -4.96 11.23
C ILE A 27 -10.32 -6.45 11.57
N GLU A 28 -9.58 -6.97 12.53
CA GLU A 28 -9.74 -8.36 12.98
C GLU A 28 -11.16 -8.68 13.45
N ASN A 29 -11.77 -7.79 14.24
CA ASN A 29 -13.14 -7.95 14.72
C ASN A 29 -14.14 -7.99 13.56
N LYS A 30 -13.96 -7.11 12.56
CA LYS A 30 -14.80 -7.08 11.35
C LYS A 30 -14.62 -8.34 10.49
N VAL A 31 -13.40 -8.86 10.38
CA VAL A 31 -13.12 -10.13 9.69
C VAL A 31 -13.80 -11.31 10.37
N LYS A 32 -13.81 -11.34 11.70
CA LYS A 32 -14.41 -12.44 12.49
C LYS A 32 -15.93 -12.40 12.49
N SER A 33 -16.53 -11.23 12.41
CA SER A 33 -17.98 -11.06 12.48
C SER A 33 -18.65 -11.58 11.20
N ALA A 34 -19.55 -12.54 11.31
CA ALA A 34 -20.38 -12.98 10.20
C ALA A 34 -21.35 -11.88 9.75
N ASP A 35 -21.80 -11.03 10.67
CA ASP A 35 -22.77 -9.94 10.41
C ASP A 35 -22.14 -8.70 9.73
N SER A 36 -20.80 -8.60 9.69
CA SER A 36 -20.14 -7.52 8.99
C SER A 36 -20.17 -7.75 7.48
N HIS A 37 -20.17 -6.67 6.70
CA HIS A 37 -20.05 -6.78 5.25
C HIS A 37 -18.86 -7.66 4.85
N ASN A 38 -18.99 -8.36 3.74
CA ASN A 38 -17.93 -9.23 3.24
C ASN A 38 -16.73 -8.46 2.69
N VAL A 39 -16.89 -7.18 2.33
CA VAL A 39 -15.81 -6.29 1.93
C VAL A 39 -15.48 -5.33 3.08
N ILE A 40 -14.21 -5.30 3.47
CA ILE A 40 -13.63 -4.38 4.44
C ILE A 40 -12.62 -3.52 3.68
N TRP A 41 -12.96 -2.25 3.50
CA TRP A 41 -12.13 -1.31 2.74
C TRP A 41 -11.34 -0.38 3.66
N ILE A 42 -10.03 -0.59 3.71
CA ILE A 42 -9.06 0.24 4.43
C ILE A 42 -8.65 1.38 3.49
N ARG A 43 -9.07 2.60 3.81
CA ARG A 43 -8.86 3.77 2.96
C ARG A 43 -8.12 4.89 3.67
N GLY A 44 -7.33 5.64 2.92
CA GLY A 44 -6.56 6.78 3.42
C GLY A 44 -5.63 7.34 2.35
N PRO A 45 -5.07 8.54 2.57
CA PRO A 45 -4.15 9.16 1.61
C PRO A 45 -2.85 8.37 1.46
N PRO A 46 -1.97 8.74 0.51
CA PRO A 46 -0.67 8.12 0.36
C PRO A 46 0.18 8.32 1.63
N GLY A 47 1.04 7.35 1.93
CA GLY A 47 2.01 7.45 3.03
C GLY A 47 1.48 7.19 4.44
N VAL A 48 0.17 6.91 4.64
CA VAL A 48 -0.40 6.62 5.97
C VAL A 48 -0.17 5.18 6.45
N GLY A 49 0.43 4.30 5.63
CA GLY A 49 0.78 2.94 6.02
C GLY A 49 -0.27 1.88 5.69
N LYS A 50 -1.13 2.07 4.67
CA LYS A 50 -2.13 1.08 4.23
C LYS A 50 -1.54 -0.30 3.95
N SER A 51 -0.47 -0.36 3.17
CA SER A 51 0.19 -1.63 2.82
C SER A 51 0.84 -2.32 4.02
N ALA A 52 1.35 -1.54 4.98
CA ALA A 52 1.84 -2.10 6.24
C ALA A 52 0.70 -2.71 7.08
N LEU A 53 -0.49 -2.08 7.08
CA LEU A 53 -1.68 -2.64 7.71
C LEU A 53 -2.12 -3.94 7.01
N ALA A 54 -2.13 -3.98 5.67
CA ALA A 54 -2.44 -5.21 4.92
C ALA A 54 -1.49 -6.36 5.28
N ALA A 55 -0.19 -6.09 5.36
CA ALA A 55 0.80 -7.07 5.77
C ALA A 55 0.60 -7.52 7.23
N SER A 56 0.35 -6.56 8.15
CA SER A 56 0.15 -6.87 9.57
C SER A 56 -1.11 -7.68 9.83
N ILE A 57 -2.22 -7.36 9.16
CA ILE A 57 -3.47 -8.11 9.33
C ILE A 57 -3.32 -9.54 8.78
N SER A 58 -2.64 -9.71 7.64
CA SER A 58 -2.33 -11.02 7.09
C SER A 58 -1.54 -11.87 8.08
N THR A 59 -0.42 -11.35 8.59
CA THR A 59 0.43 -12.03 9.57
C THR A 59 -0.33 -12.37 10.86
N ARG A 60 -1.19 -11.46 11.36
CA ARG A 60 -1.99 -11.71 12.58
C ARG A 60 -3.04 -12.79 12.38
N LEU A 61 -3.71 -12.81 11.24
CA LEU A 61 -4.72 -13.82 10.93
C LEU A 61 -4.07 -15.20 10.76
N GLU A 62 -2.94 -15.28 10.04
CA GLU A 62 -2.16 -16.51 9.88
C GLU A 62 -1.63 -17.03 11.23
N GLY A 63 -1.13 -16.15 12.09
CA GLY A 63 -0.69 -16.49 13.44
C GLY A 63 -1.81 -17.03 14.35
N LYS A 64 -3.09 -16.80 13.99
CA LYS A 64 -4.29 -17.35 14.63
C LYS A 64 -4.86 -18.57 13.90
N GLY A 65 -4.11 -19.13 12.95
CA GLY A 65 -4.51 -20.30 12.18
C GLY A 65 -5.49 -20.04 11.04
N ARG A 66 -5.77 -18.76 10.73
CA ARG A 66 -6.62 -18.41 9.59
C ARG A 66 -5.81 -18.42 8.30
N HIS A 67 -6.28 -19.12 7.27
CA HIS A 67 -5.64 -19.03 5.96
C HIS A 67 -5.87 -17.65 5.33
N VAL A 68 -4.80 -17.05 4.78
CA VAL A 68 -4.86 -15.75 4.11
C VAL A 68 -4.36 -15.88 2.67
N ILE A 69 -5.18 -15.39 1.74
CA ILE A 69 -4.80 -15.24 0.33
C ILE A 69 -4.48 -13.78 0.11
N SER A 70 -3.20 -13.45 -0.10
CA SER A 70 -2.78 -12.07 -0.30
C SER A 70 -2.39 -11.79 -1.75
N PHE A 71 -2.79 -10.60 -2.23
CA PHE A 71 -2.42 -10.08 -3.53
C PHE A 71 -2.09 -8.59 -3.42
N ARG A 72 -1.06 -8.13 -4.14
CA ARG A 72 -0.67 -6.72 -4.16
C ARG A 72 -0.58 -6.24 -5.61
N PHE A 73 -1.22 -5.11 -5.90
CA PHE A 73 -0.94 -4.36 -7.10
C PHE A 73 0.31 -3.49 -6.91
N ASP A 74 1.04 -3.28 -7.99
CA ASP A 74 2.19 -2.38 -8.02
C ASP A 74 2.21 -1.69 -9.37
N ARG A 75 2.05 -0.37 -9.35
CA ARG A 75 2.01 0.45 -10.56
C ARG A 75 3.27 0.31 -11.42
N THR A 76 4.42 0.05 -10.79
CA THR A 76 5.70 -0.10 -11.49
C THR A 76 5.83 -1.43 -12.22
N GLN A 77 5.03 -2.44 -11.82
CA GLN A 77 5.03 -3.79 -12.39
C GLN A 77 3.74 -4.11 -13.17
N SER A 78 3.04 -3.10 -13.63
CA SER A 78 1.75 -3.24 -14.34
C SER A 78 1.79 -4.06 -15.63
N THR A 79 2.97 -4.30 -16.20
CA THR A 79 3.14 -5.19 -17.35
C THR A 79 3.11 -6.68 -16.96
N THR A 80 3.44 -7.00 -15.72
CA THR A 80 3.48 -8.36 -15.17
C THR A 80 2.30 -8.66 -14.25
N ILE A 81 1.81 -7.64 -13.53
CA ILE A 81 0.69 -7.76 -12.59
C ILE A 81 -0.54 -7.15 -13.25
N THR A 82 -1.22 -7.98 -13.99
CA THR A 82 -2.44 -7.63 -14.73
C THR A 82 -3.68 -7.79 -13.85
N THR A 83 -4.79 -7.20 -14.27
CA THR A 83 -6.09 -7.28 -13.57
C THR A 83 -6.60 -8.72 -13.43
N ASP A 84 -6.36 -9.55 -14.43
CA ASP A 84 -6.73 -10.96 -14.43
C ASP A 84 -5.85 -11.82 -13.50
N ALA A 85 -4.64 -11.37 -13.19
CA ALA A 85 -3.74 -12.07 -12.26
C ALA A 85 -4.34 -12.20 -10.85
N LEU A 86 -5.12 -11.21 -10.39
CA LEU A 86 -5.80 -11.27 -9.11
C LEU A 86 -6.66 -12.54 -8.98
N TRP A 87 -7.58 -12.74 -9.92
CA TRP A 87 -8.51 -13.87 -9.86
C TRP A 87 -7.83 -15.21 -10.07
N ARG A 88 -6.79 -15.27 -10.90
CA ARG A 88 -5.97 -16.46 -11.10
C ARG A 88 -5.22 -16.86 -9.82
N VAL A 89 -4.61 -15.91 -9.13
CA VAL A 89 -3.90 -16.16 -7.87
C VAL A 89 -4.87 -16.65 -6.79
N ILE A 90 -6.02 -15.97 -6.64
CA ILE A 90 -7.05 -16.37 -5.68
C ILE A 90 -7.54 -17.80 -5.98
N ALA A 91 -7.89 -18.11 -7.23
CA ALA A 91 -8.34 -19.43 -7.63
C ALA A 91 -7.30 -20.54 -7.36
N CYS A 92 -6.03 -20.26 -7.67
CA CYS A 92 -4.93 -21.19 -7.39
C CYS A 92 -4.81 -21.53 -5.91
N ASP A 93 -4.94 -20.52 -5.04
CA ASP A 93 -4.86 -20.74 -3.59
C ASP A 93 -6.07 -21.50 -3.04
N PHE A 94 -7.27 -21.18 -3.52
CA PHE A 94 -8.45 -21.96 -3.17
C PHE A 94 -8.31 -23.43 -3.55
N VAL A 95 -7.77 -23.74 -4.73
CA VAL A 95 -7.53 -25.14 -5.14
C VAL A 95 -6.46 -25.83 -4.29
N ARG A 96 -5.46 -25.09 -3.80
CA ARG A 96 -4.45 -25.64 -2.90
C ARG A 96 -5.07 -26.05 -1.56
N GLN A 97 -5.98 -25.23 -1.05
CA GLN A 97 -6.66 -25.48 0.22
C GLN A 97 -7.84 -26.46 0.06
N TYR A 98 -8.58 -26.36 -1.04
CA TYR A 98 -9.75 -27.19 -1.35
C TYR A 98 -9.56 -27.92 -2.69
N PRO A 99 -8.86 -29.07 -2.71
CA PRO A 99 -8.57 -29.81 -3.96
C PRO A 99 -9.81 -30.23 -4.76
N SER A 100 -10.97 -30.35 -4.10
CA SER A 100 -12.26 -30.64 -4.74
C SER A 100 -12.67 -29.60 -5.79
N LEU A 101 -12.23 -28.34 -5.65
CA LEU A 101 -12.52 -27.28 -6.61
C LEU A 101 -11.81 -27.46 -7.96
N ARG A 102 -10.80 -28.36 -8.04
CA ARG A 102 -10.02 -28.57 -9.26
C ARG A 102 -10.89 -28.95 -10.46
N GLN A 103 -11.90 -29.79 -10.25
CA GLN A 103 -12.79 -30.21 -11.33
C GLN A 103 -13.58 -29.04 -11.90
N HIS A 104 -14.15 -28.20 -11.05
CA HIS A 104 -14.92 -27.01 -11.45
C HIS A 104 -14.05 -26.00 -12.25
N LEU A 105 -12.78 -25.84 -11.88
CA LEU A 105 -11.86 -24.96 -12.61
C LEU A 105 -11.47 -25.51 -13.98
N VAL A 106 -11.30 -26.83 -14.12
CA VAL A 106 -10.99 -27.48 -15.40
C VAL A 106 -12.17 -27.38 -16.35
N GLU A 107 -13.38 -27.57 -15.87
CA GLU A 107 -14.61 -27.45 -16.66
C GLU A 107 -14.84 -25.99 -17.11
N GLY A 108 -14.67 -25.02 -16.24
CA GLY A 108 -14.79 -23.59 -16.55
C GLY A 108 -13.73 -23.06 -17.49
N SER A 109 -12.55 -23.70 -17.57
CA SER A 109 -11.45 -23.29 -18.46
C SER A 109 -11.47 -23.94 -19.84
N ARG A 110 -12.31 -24.97 -20.05
CA ARG A 110 -12.44 -25.66 -21.34
C ARG A 110 -13.17 -24.79 -22.35
N GLY A 111 -12.44 -24.22 -23.28
CA GLY A 111 -12.99 -23.59 -24.49
C GLY A 111 -12.81 -22.11 -24.67
N HIS A 112 -12.14 -21.41 -23.75
CA HIS A 112 -12.01 -19.95 -23.86
C HIS A 112 -10.60 -19.46 -23.56
N ASN A 113 -9.90 -19.00 -24.60
CA ASN A 113 -8.81 -18.02 -24.49
C ASN A 113 -9.43 -16.62 -24.33
N SER A 114 -10.28 -16.43 -23.33
CA SER A 114 -10.95 -15.15 -23.15
C SER A 114 -10.04 -14.23 -22.31
N SER A 115 -9.71 -13.07 -22.87
CA SER A 115 -9.18 -11.92 -22.16
C SER A 115 -10.25 -11.19 -21.34
N ASP A 116 -11.51 -11.64 -21.41
CA ASP A 116 -12.64 -11.06 -20.68
C ASP A 116 -12.57 -11.40 -19.20
N ILE A 117 -12.33 -10.38 -18.39
CA ILE A 117 -12.20 -10.50 -16.93
C ILE A 117 -13.50 -10.95 -16.24
N ASP A 118 -14.67 -10.60 -16.78
CA ASP A 118 -15.96 -11.03 -16.24
C ASP A 118 -16.16 -12.53 -16.42
N HIS A 119 -15.83 -13.05 -17.60
CA HIS A 119 -15.87 -14.47 -17.83
C HIS A 119 -14.86 -15.22 -16.96
N LEU A 120 -13.68 -14.67 -16.79
CA LEU A 120 -12.62 -15.22 -15.96
C LEU A 120 -13.04 -15.24 -14.48
N PHE A 121 -13.63 -14.17 -13.97
CA PHE A 121 -14.18 -14.12 -12.62
C PHE A 121 -15.27 -15.19 -12.41
N LYS A 122 -16.21 -15.31 -13.33
CA LYS A 122 -17.28 -16.29 -13.25
C LYS A 122 -16.72 -17.72 -13.24
N SER A 123 -15.77 -18.04 -14.12
CA SER A 123 -15.25 -19.40 -14.28
C SER A 123 -14.24 -19.80 -13.20
N LEU A 124 -13.45 -18.87 -12.68
CA LEU A 124 -12.40 -19.16 -11.68
C LEU A 124 -12.86 -18.94 -10.24
N ILE A 125 -13.83 -18.07 -10.01
CA ILE A 125 -14.24 -17.63 -8.66
C ILE A 125 -15.71 -17.97 -8.41
N GLU A 126 -16.63 -17.31 -9.09
CA GLU A 126 -18.05 -17.39 -8.76
C GLU A 126 -18.59 -18.82 -8.80
N THR A 127 -18.41 -19.51 -9.93
CA THR A 127 -18.89 -20.90 -10.08
C THR A 127 -18.17 -21.88 -9.15
N PRO A 128 -16.82 -21.93 -9.06
CA PRO A 128 -16.17 -22.88 -8.18
C PRO A 128 -16.45 -22.65 -6.69
N LEU A 129 -16.50 -21.40 -6.22
CA LEU A 129 -16.69 -21.13 -4.80
C LEU A 129 -18.11 -21.44 -4.30
N SER A 130 -19.10 -21.58 -5.18
CA SER A 130 -20.42 -22.09 -4.79
C SER A 130 -20.38 -23.52 -4.23
N ALA A 131 -19.40 -24.32 -4.64
CA ALA A 131 -19.22 -25.68 -4.08
C ALA A 131 -18.75 -25.68 -2.61
N LEU A 132 -18.36 -24.53 -2.05
CA LEU A 132 -17.96 -24.40 -0.64
C LEU A 132 -19.10 -23.92 0.26
N ASP A 133 -20.36 -23.94 -0.19
CA ASP A 133 -21.49 -23.38 0.57
C ASP A 133 -21.65 -23.95 1.98
N ASN A 134 -21.28 -25.20 2.18
CA ASN A 134 -21.38 -25.87 3.47
C ASN A 134 -20.15 -25.63 4.39
N VAL A 135 -19.12 -24.91 3.94
CA VAL A 135 -17.94 -24.62 4.77
C VAL A 135 -18.24 -23.43 5.67
N PRO A 136 -18.03 -23.55 6.99
CA PRO A 136 -18.21 -22.46 7.94
C PRO A 136 -17.35 -21.24 7.58
N HIS A 137 -17.89 -20.03 7.83
CA HIS A 137 -17.19 -18.77 7.55
C HIS A 137 -15.80 -18.71 8.21
N GLU A 138 -15.67 -19.26 9.41
CA GLU A 138 -14.42 -19.26 10.20
C GLU A 138 -13.32 -20.11 9.56
N GLU A 139 -13.68 -21.09 8.74
CA GLU A 139 -12.74 -21.99 8.06
C GLU A 139 -12.34 -21.47 6.67
N LEU A 140 -13.12 -20.53 6.11
CA LEU A 140 -12.84 -19.97 4.80
C LEU A 140 -11.64 -19.00 4.85
N PRO A 141 -10.81 -18.96 3.80
CA PRO A 141 -9.70 -18.01 3.74
C PRO A 141 -10.18 -16.57 3.73
N VAL A 142 -9.35 -15.69 4.27
CA VAL A 142 -9.51 -14.25 4.14
C VAL A 142 -8.66 -13.78 2.96
N ILE A 143 -9.26 -13.00 2.08
CA ILE A 143 -8.56 -12.45 0.91
C ILE A 143 -8.12 -11.03 1.26
N VAL A 144 -6.85 -10.72 1.03
CA VAL A 144 -6.27 -9.38 1.25
C VAL A 144 -5.72 -8.85 -0.06
N VAL A 145 -6.32 -7.77 -0.57
CA VAL A 145 -5.90 -7.09 -1.79
C VAL A 145 -5.31 -5.74 -1.42
N ASP A 146 -4.00 -5.60 -1.59
CA ASP A 146 -3.27 -4.36 -1.30
C ASP A 146 -3.13 -3.49 -2.54
N ALA A 147 -3.28 -2.17 -2.33
CA ALA A 147 -3.07 -1.11 -3.32
C ALA A 147 -3.94 -1.24 -4.59
N LEU A 148 -5.26 -1.44 -4.41
CA LEU A 148 -6.21 -1.55 -5.54
C LEU A 148 -6.15 -0.33 -6.49
N ASP A 149 -5.87 0.87 -5.98
CA ASP A 149 -5.69 2.09 -6.76
C ASP A 149 -4.43 2.08 -7.66
N GLU A 150 -3.54 1.12 -7.50
CA GLU A 150 -2.36 0.94 -8.35
C GLU A 150 -2.61 -0.06 -9.51
N CYS A 151 -3.80 -0.63 -9.56
CA CYS A 151 -4.24 -1.47 -10.66
C CYS A 151 -4.33 -0.68 -11.96
N GLY A 152 -3.93 -1.27 -13.10
CA GLY A 152 -3.95 -0.60 -14.41
C GLY A 152 -2.69 0.18 -14.75
N GLY A 153 -1.79 0.40 -13.80
CA GLY A 153 -0.46 0.94 -14.02
C GLY A 153 -0.42 2.37 -14.58
N LEU A 154 0.66 2.67 -15.29
CA LEU A 154 0.90 3.95 -15.99
C LEU A 154 0.35 3.94 -17.43
N ARG A 155 -0.42 2.94 -17.82
CA ARG A 155 -0.99 2.90 -19.16
C ARG A 155 -2.09 3.95 -19.29
N HIS A 156 -1.83 4.96 -20.10
CA HIS A 156 -2.80 5.98 -20.53
C HIS A 156 -3.50 5.60 -21.84
N ASP A 157 -3.32 4.35 -22.30
CA ASP A 157 -4.05 3.83 -23.46
C ASP A 157 -5.45 3.31 -23.05
N SER A 158 -6.35 3.26 -23.99
CA SER A 158 -7.74 2.84 -23.78
C SER A 158 -7.83 1.40 -23.23
N SER A 159 -6.87 0.53 -23.51
CA SER A 159 -6.86 -0.87 -23.06
C SER A 159 -6.65 -1.02 -21.56
N GLY A 160 -5.79 -0.20 -20.95
CA GLY A 160 -5.55 -0.24 -19.50
C GLY A 160 -6.74 0.27 -18.67
N TRP A 161 -7.55 1.15 -19.25
CA TRP A 161 -8.79 1.63 -18.63
C TRP A 161 -9.89 0.57 -18.67
N ASP A 162 -10.06 -0.13 -19.78
CA ASP A 162 -11.06 -1.17 -19.94
C ASP A 162 -10.79 -2.34 -18.98
N ASP A 163 -9.54 -2.72 -18.80
CA ASP A 163 -9.12 -3.76 -17.86
C ASP A 163 -9.41 -3.37 -16.40
N TYR A 164 -9.16 -2.11 -16.00
CA TYR A 164 -9.45 -1.63 -14.65
C TYR A 164 -10.95 -1.56 -14.37
N GLU A 165 -11.75 -1.04 -15.29
CA GLU A 165 -13.22 -1.01 -15.16
C GLU A 165 -13.79 -2.43 -15.07
N GLY A 166 -13.27 -3.37 -15.88
CA GLY A 166 -13.65 -4.77 -15.82
C GLY A 166 -13.35 -5.38 -14.43
N LEU A 167 -12.17 -5.10 -13.85
CA LEU A 167 -11.86 -5.55 -12.50
C LEU A 167 -12.83 -4.96 -11.47
N LEU A 168 -13.09 -3.67 -11.54
CA LEU A 168 -14.02 -2.98 -10.65
C LEU A 168 -15.44 -3.58 -10.76
N HIS A 169 -15.87 -3.96 -11.97
CA HIS A 169 -17.14 -4.65 -12.19
C HIS A 169 -17.18 -6.02 -11.50
N THR A 170 -16.12 -6.82 -11.61
CA THR A 170 -16.04 -8.12 -10.93
C THR A 170 -16.01 -7.98 -9.41
N LEU A 171 -15.36 -6.96 -8.85
CA LEU A 171 -15.37 -6.66 -7.43
C LEU A 171 -16.77 -6.24 -6.94
N LYS A 172 -17.54 -5.51 -7.76
CA LYS A 172 -18.94 -5.21 -7.47
C LYS A 172 -19.78 -6.49 -7.44
N ARG A 173 -19.57 -7.41 -8.37
CA ARG A 173 -20.22 -8.72 -8.36
C ARG A 173 -19.87 -9.54 -7.11
N TRP A 174 -18.62 -9.47 -6.61
CA TRP A 174 -18.22 -10.12 -5.36
C TRP A 174 -19.14 -9.75 -4.18
N VAL A 175 -19.55 -8.49 -4.11
CA VAL A 175 -20.46 -8.01 -3.07
C VAL A 175 -21.91 -8.47 -3.28
N GLN A 176 -22.33 -8.62 -4.52
CA GLN A 176 -23.75 -8.88 -4.90
C GLN A 176 -24.11 -10.35 -4.88
N VAL A 177 -23.18 -11.25 -5.18
CA VAL A 177 -23.42 -12.68 -5.30
C VAL A 177 -23.52 -13.32 -3.92
N ASP A 178 -24.65 -13.95 -3.61
CA ASP A 178 -24.99 -14.40 -2.26
C ASP A 178 -23.99 -15.40 -1.67
N HIS A 179 -23.58 -16.42 -2.42
CA HIS A 179 -22.62 -17.40 -1.92
C HIS A 179 -21.20 -16.86 -1.73
N LEU A 180 -20.88 -15.68 -2.29
CA LEU A 180 -19.61 -14.99 -2.06
C LEU A 180 -19.63 -14.12 -0.80
N LYS A 181 -20.80 -13.79 -0.24
CA LYS A 181 -20.92 -12.93 0.94
C LYS A 181 -20.26 -13.48 2.20
N LYS A 182 -20.05 -14.79 2.28
CA LYS A 182 -19.35 -15.42 3.40
C LYS A 182 -17.82 -15.31 3.34
N PHE A 183 -17.25 -14.96 2.19
CA PHE A 183 -15.80 -14.78 2.04
C PHE A 183 -15.42 -13.34 2.35
N LYS A 184 -14.53 -13.14 3.31
CA LYS A 184 -14.05 -11.81 3.67
C LYS A 184 -12.96 -11.35 2.70
N LEU A 185 -13.15 -10.13 2.17
CA LEU A 185 -12.24 -9.45 1.27
C LEU A 185 -11.80 -8.14 1.91
N VAL A 186 -10.54 -8.07 2.32
CA VAL A 186 -9.91 -6.86 2.86
C VAL A 186 -9.18 -6.16 1.73
N ILE A 187 -9.53 -4.91 1.46
CA ILE A 187 -8.95 -4.12 0.37
C ILE A 187 -8.27 -2.89 0.96
N THR A 188 -7.09 -2.54 0.47
CA THR A 188 -6.49 -1.24 0.73
C THR A 188 -6.45 -0.41 -0.54
N SER A 189 -6.76 0.87 -0.45
CA SER A 189 -6.61 1.83 -1.55
C SER A 189 -6.69 3.27 -1.08
N ARG A 190 -6.40 4.20 -1.98
CA ARG A 190 -6.84 5.58 -1.85
C ARG A 190 -8.36 5.66 -2.06
N PRO A 191 -9.04 6.67 -1.47
CA PRO A 191 -10.48 6.87 -1.66
C PRO A 191 -10.78 7.53 -3.01
N GLU A 192 -10.47 6.84 -4.11
CA GLU A 192 -10.79 7.30 -5.45
C GLU A 192 -12.29 7.19 -5.74
N ASN A 193 -12.84 8.13 -6.52
CA ASN A 193 -14.28 8.20 -6.82
C ASN A 193 -14.84 6.88 -7.38
N ARG A 194 -14.09 6.20 -8.26
CA ARG A 194 -14.51 4.94 -8.86
C ARG A 194 -14.61 3.82 -7.82
N ILE A 195 -13.64 3.69 -6.93
CA ILE A 195 -13.64 2.69 -5.86
C ILE A 195 -14.75 3.00 -4.86
N THR A 196 -14.96 4.29 -4.53
CA THR A 196 -16.04 4.74 -3.65
C THR A 196 -17.42 4.40 -4.20
N GLN A 197 -17.63 4.48 -5.51
CA GLN A 197 -18.90 4.11 -6.15
C GLN A 197 -19.19 2.61 -6.08
N ILE A 198 -18.13 1.77 -6.05
CA ILE A 198 -18.29 0.32 -5.98
C ILE A 198 -18.53 -0.15 -4.55
N PHE A 199 -17.86 0.48 -3.60
CA PHE A 199 -17.92 0.14 -2.18
C PHE A 199 -18.55 1.25 -1.35
N PRO A 200 -19.83 1.59 -1.54
CA PRO A 200 -20.52 2.52 -0.66
C PRO A 200 -20.72 1.90 0.74
N ASP A 201 -20.92 2.76 1.76
CA ASP A 201 -21.10 2.33 3.16
C ASP A 201 -22.28 1.34 3.36
N SER A 202 -23.23 1.32 2.43
CA SER A 202 -24.39 0.41 2.50
C SER A 202 -24.07 -1.05 2.22
N ILE A 203 -22.96 -1.37 1.57
CA ILE A 203 -22.59 -2.73 1.16
C ILE A 203 -21.13 -3.11 1.52
N SER A 204 -20.40 -2.20 2.12
CA SER A 204 -19.01 -2.42 2.54
C SER A 204 -18.72 -1.75 3.88
N THR A 205 -17.78 -2.30 4.61
CA THR A 205 -17.31 -1.72 5.86
C THR A 205 -16.07 -0.88 5.60
N HIS A 206 -16.12 0.39 5.96
CA HIS A 206 -14.99 1.30 5.79
C HIS A 206 -14.15 1.42 7.05
N VAL A 207 -12.84 1.33 6.88
CA VAL A 207 -11.84 1.61 7.91
C VAL A 207 -11.00 2.79 7.42
N ASN A 208 -11.27 3.96 7.97
CA ASN A 208 -10.55 5.19 7.62
C ASN A 208 -9.27 5.30 8.42
N ILE A 209 -8.15 5.58 7.76
CA ILE A 209 -6.90 5.91 8.45
C ILE A 209 -6.83 7.42 8.61
N PRO A 210 -6.91 7.95 9.83
CA PRO A 210 -6.87 9.40 10.07
C PRO A 210 -5.50 9.98 9.66
N SER A 211 -5.52 11.19 9.11
CA SER A 211 -4.33 11.92 8.66
C SER A 211 -4.60 13.41 8.54
N GLY A 212 -3.53 14.22 8.63
CA GLY A 212 -3.64 15.68 8.54
C GLY A 212 -4.44 16.27 9.69
N SER A 213 -5.36 17.16 9.38
CA SER A 213 -6.24 17.85 10.33
C SER A 213 -7.17 16.94 11.15
N ASP A 214 -7.39 15.69 10.68
CA ASP A 214 -8.22 14.72 11.39
C ASP A 214 -7.48 14.09 12.58
N VAL A 215 -6.16 14.28 12.69
CA VAL A 215 -5.32 13.75 13.78
C VAL A 215 -5.12 14.79 14.85
N LYS A 216 -5.61 14.49 16.05
CA LYS A 216 -5.43 15.37 17.23
C LYS A 216 -4.29 14.86 18.11
N PRO A 217 -3.66 15.76 18.90
CA PRO A 217 -2.71 15.35 19.92
C PRO A 217 -3.34 14.34 20.89
N GLY A 218 -2.66 13.19 21.07
CA GLY A 218 -3.14 12.11 21.95
C GLY A 218 -4.00 11.06 21.24
N ASP A 219 -4.41 11.27 20.00
CA ASP A 219 -5.09 10.23 19.21
C ASP A 219 -4.18 9.03 18.94
N SER A 220 -4.79 7.88 18.65
CA SER A 220 -4.06 6.65 18.29
C SER A 220 -3.04 6.89 17.17
N ALA A 221 -3.41 7.61 16.12
CA ALA A 221 -2.50 7.91 15.00
C ALA A 221 -1.31 8.77 15.42
N SER A 222 -1.52 9.77 16.28
CA SER A 222 -0.45 10.60 16.83
C SER A 222 0.47 9.79 17.75
N ASN A 223 -0.11 8.91 18.59
CA ASN A 223 0.66 8.02 19.45
C ASN A 223 1.48 6.99 18.66
N ASP A 224 0.95 6.45 17.58
CA ASP A 224 1.67 5.55 16.68
C ASP A 224 2.93 6.20 16.10
N ILE A 225 2.81 7.46 15.63
CA ILE A 225 3.96 8.25 15.16
C ILE A 225 4.95 8.50 16.29
N ARG A 226 4.48 8.81 17.49
CA ARG A 226 5.33 9.00 18.67
C ARG A 226 6.15 7.75 19.00
N VAL A 227 5.50 6.59 19.04
CA VAL A 227 6.17 5.29 19.28
C VAL A 227 7.21 5.01 18.20
N PHE A 228 6.85 5.23 16.93
CA PHE A 228 7.75 5.05 15.80
C PHE A 228 8.97 5.97 15.89
N LEU A 229 8.76 7.29 16.01
CA LEU A 229 9.85 8.26 16.09
C LEU A 229 10.75 8.01 17.31
N LYS A 230 10.16 7.69 18.47
CA LYS A 230 10.95 7.37 19.66
C LYS A 230 11.91 6.22 19.39
N SER A 231 11.42 5.12 18.82
CA SER A 231 12.26 3.97 18.48
C SER A 231 13.39 4.34 17.51
N GLN A 232 13.11 5.19 16.51
CA GLN A 232 14.12 5.59 15.52
C GLN A 232 15.16 6.55 16.13
N LEU A 233 14.74 7.51 16.97
CA LEU A 233 15.62 8.50 17.58
C LEU A 233 16.46 7.91 18.69
N ASP A 234 15.91 7.02 19.53
CA ASP A 234 16.68 6.27 20.55
C ASP A 234 17.84 5.48 19.93
N ALA A 235 17.60 4.90 18.74
CA ALA A 235 18.64 4.17 18.01
C ALA A 235 19.80 5.05 17.47
N MET A 236 19.65 6.38 17.48
CA MET A 236 20.69 7.32 17.04
C MET A 236 21.72 7.67 18.14
N GLY A 237 21.52 7.19 19.38
CA GLY A 237 22.46 7.40 20.48
C GLY A 237 22.51 8.85 21.00
N VAL A 238 21.46 9.62 20.82
CA VAL A 238 21.32 10.98 21.34
C VAL A 238 20.76 10.98 22.76
N ASP A 239 20.93 12.09 23.49
CA ASP A 239 20.43 12.19 24.86
C ASP A 239 18.88 12.21 24.92
N GLU A 240 18.33 11.65 26.01
CA GLU A 240 16.90 11.47 26.19
C GLU A 240 16.14 12.81 26.19
N ALA A 241 16.69 13.87 26.77
CA ALA A 241 16.06 15.18 26.80
C ALA A 241 15.88 15.75 25.38
N TRP A 242 16.88 15.53 24.52
CA TRP A 242 16.79 15.89 23.12
C TRP A 242 15.74 15.06 22.38
N VAL A 243 15.65 13.76 22.64
CA VAL A 243 14.64 12.87 22.03
C VAL A 243 13.23 13.34 22.38
N VAL A 244 12.97 13.63 23.65
CA VAL A 244 11.65 14.13 24.10
C VAL A 244 11.29 15.43 23.37
N ARG A 245 12.21 16.41 23.33
CA ARG A 245 12.01 17.67 22.63
C ARG A 245 11.74 17.46 21.14
N ALA A 246 12.53 16.60 20.49
CA ALA A 246 12.36 16.31 19.06
C ALA A 246 10.99 15.67 18.77
N ILE A 247 10.57 14.70 19.60
CA ILE A 247 9.27 14.04 19.46
C ILE A 247 8.12 15.05 19.60
N ASP A 248 8.16 15.91 20.62
CA ASP A 248 7.09 16.89 20.87
C ASP A 248 6.96 17.89 19.72
N HIS A 249 8.06 18.16 19.01
CA HIS A 249 8.07 19.01 17.83
C HIS A 249 7.64 18.29 16.55
N LEU A 250 8.05 17.03 16.36
CA LEU A 250 7.88 16.29 15.09
C LEU A 250 6.51 15.59 14.98
N VAL A 251 5.97 15.09 16.11
CA VAL A 251 4.72 14.31 16.08
C VAL A 251 3.52 15.13 15.57
N PRO A 252 3.27 16.37 16.01
CA PRO A 252 2.17 17.16 15.46
C PRO A 252 2.32 17.40 13.95
N ARG A 253 3.55 17.66 13.50
CA ARG A 253 3.85 17.93 12.10
C ARG A 253 3.66 16.74 11.19
N ALA A 254 3.87 15.54 11.69
CA ALA A 254 3.64 14.31 10.92
C ALA A 254 2.15 14.10 10.58
N GLY A 255 1.20 14.64 11.38
CA GLY A 255 -0.22 14.53 11.11
C GLY A 255 -0.70 13.10 10.82
N GLY A 256 -0.15 12.08 11.49
CA GLY A 256 -0.48 10.68 11.26
C GLY A 256 0.11 10.06 9.97
N ILE A 257 0.92 10.81 9.22
CA ILE A 257 1.51 10.38 7.93
C ILE A 257 2.86 9.70 8.19
N PHE A 258 2.90 8.37 8.07
CA PHE A 258 4.11 7.60 8.35
C PHE A 258 5.27 7.87 7.40
N ILE A 259 5.00 8.16 6.11
CA ILE A 259 6.07 8.50 5.17
C ILE A 259 6.78 9.80 5.57
N TRP A 260 6.07 10.74 6.19
CA TRP A 260 6.69 11.94 6.74
C TRP A 260 7.63 11.56 7.90
N ALA A 261 7.16 10.76 8.83
CA ALA A 261 7.94 10.32 10.00
C ALA A 261 9.18 9.50 9.59
N THR A 262 9.06 8.60 8.61
CA THR A 262 10.21 7.82 8.10
C THR A 262 11.22 8.73 7.41
N THR A 263 10.78 9.67 6.57
CA THR A 263 11.67 10.62 5.89
C THR A 263 12.43 11.50 6.89
N VAL A 264 11.76 11.97 7.94
CA VAL A 264 12.42 12.72 9.02
C VAL A 264 13.44 11.86 9.76
N ALA A 265 13.07 10.64 10.13
CA ALA A 265 13.99 9.74 10.82
C ALA A 265 15.24 9.47 9.98
N ASP A 266 15.08 9.18 8.69
CA ASP A 266 16.20 8.97 7.77
C ASP A 266 17.04 10.24 7.58
N PHE A 267 16.40 11.40 7.47
CA PHE A 267 17.10 12.68 7.38
C PHE A 267 17.94 12.96 8.63
N LEU A 268 17.44 12.66 9.82
CA LEU A 268 18.14 12.93 11.08
C LEU A 268 19.33 11.98 11.33
N ARG A 269 19.36 10.77 10.76
CA ARG A 269 20.38 9.74 11.04
C ARG A 269 21.83 10.21 10.87
N LEU A 270 22.11 11.05 9.88
CA LEU A 270 23.50 11.45 9.59
C LEU A 270 24.04 12.50 10.58
N ASN A 271 23.23 13.41 11.09
CA ASN A 271 23.60 14.41 12.08
C ASN A 271 22.36 14.93 12.81
N PRO A 272 21.87 14.23 13.85
CA PRO A 272 20.57 14.50 14.44
C PRO A 272 20.38 15.94 14.92
N LYS A 273 21.33 16.47 15.69
CA LYS A 273 21.19 17.80 16.33
C LYS A 273 21.22 18.94 15.31
N VAL A 274 22.14 18.88 14.34
CA VAL A 274 22.27 19.93 13.31
C VAL A 274 21.08 19.90 12.35
N ARG A 275 20.64 18.71 11.93
CA ARG A 275 19.52 18.56 10.99
C ARG A 275 18.18 18.87 11.64
N PHE A 276 18.04 18.58 12.92
CA PHE A 276 16.86 18.95 13.67
C PHE A 276 16.68 20.47 13.74
N SER A 277 17.75 21.22 13.96
CA SER A 277 17.68 22.69 13.95
C SER A 277 17.20 23.26 12.62
N ALA A 278 17.49 22.61 11.50
CA ALA A 278 16.98 23.01 10.19
C ALA A 278 15.46 22.80 10.05
N LEU A 279 14.91 21.81 10.77
CA LEU A 279 13.47 21.54 10.82
C LEU A 279 12.74 22.52 11.78
N GLU A 280 13.39 22.94 12.87
CA GLU A 280 12.82 23.89 13.85
C GLU A 280 12.60 25.30 13.27
N LEU A 281 13.41 25.71 12.30
CA LEU A 281 13.39 27.06 11.73
C LEU A 281 12.23 27.35 10.78
N LYS A 282 11.43 26.36 10.44
CA LYS A 282 10.30 26.54 9.51
C LYS A 282 8.98 26.50 10.28
N ASP A 283 8.22 27.59 10.16
CA ASP A 283 6.81 27.64 10.58
C ASP A 283 5.94 26.81 9.64
N ASP A 284 5.04 26.03 10.19
CA ASP A 284 4.34 25.00 9.44
C ASP A 284 2.85 25.25 9.25
N SER A 285 2.42 24.95 8.05
CA SER A 285 1.07 24.66 7.61
C SER A 285 0.76 23.16 7.71
N ASP A 286 -0.52 22.81 7.82
CA ASP A 286 -1.01 21.44 8.09
C ASP A 286 -0.87 20.42 6.94
N GLY A 287 -0.66 19.15 7.28
CA GLY A 287 -0.93 17.97 6.45
C GLY A 287 0.03 17.72 5.29
N LEU A 288 -0.48 17.61 4.05
CA LEU A 288 0.35 17.34 2.86
C LEU A 288 1.33 18.45 2.52
N GLU A 289 1.04 19.70 2.92
CA GLU A 289 1.97 20.83 2.80
C GLU A 289 3.21 20.64 3.67
N THR A 290 3.07 19.99 4.85
CA THR A 290 4.22 19.61 5.69
C THR A 290 5.13 18.60 5.01
N LEU A 291 4.59 17.67 4.23
CA LEU A 291 5.41 16.72 3.47
C LEU A 291 6.20 17.42 2.38
N TYR A 292 5.58 18.35 1.64
CA TYR A 292 6.27 19.17 0.64
C TYR A 292 7.34 20.05 1.29
N SER A 293 7.02 20.71 2.40
CA SER A 293 7.95 21.52 3.18
C SER A 293 9.13 20.69 3.69
N LEU A 294 8.87 19.46 4.17
CA LEU A 294 9.91 18.53 4.59
C LEU A 294 10.85 18.17 3.43
N TYR A 295 10.33 17.75 2.29
CA TYR A 295 11.17 17.43 1.12
C TYR A 295 11.98 18.64 0.66
N SER A 296 11.37 19.83 0.62
CA SER A 296 12.09 21.07 0.30
C SER A 296 13.22 21.36 1.30
N THR A 297 12.99 21.10 2.60
CA THR A 297 14.02 21.28 3.63
C THR A 297 15.15 20.26 3.48
N VAL A 298 14.81 19.00 3.26
CA VAL A 298 15.78 17.91 3.03
C VAL A 298 16.65 18.25 1.81
N ILE A 299 16.04 18.59 0.68
CA ILE A 299 16.75 18.96 -0.56
C ILE A 299 17.63 20.20 -0.33
N THR A 300 17.11 21.25 0.29
CA THR A 300 17.87 22.47 0.55
C THR A 300 19.03 22.22 1.52
N THR A 301 18.85 21.37 2.52
CA THR A 301 19.89 21.06 3.50
C THR A 301 20.98 20.18 2.91
N LEU A 302 20.61 19.21 2.07
CA LEU A 302 21.55 18.30 1.43
C LEU A 302 22.30 18.97 0.27
N PHE A 303 21.62 19.80 -0.50
CA PHE A 303 22.12 20.35 -1.76
C PHE A 303 22.25 21.88 -1.77
N GLY A 304 21.74 22.59 -0.78
CA GLY A 304 21.68 24.08 -0.76
C GLY A 304 22.95 24.80 -0.34
N ARG A 305 23.97 24.11 0.16
CA ARG A 305 25.22 24.70 0.61
C ARG A 305 26.42 24.03 -0.04
N GLY A 306 27.09 24.74 -0.97
CA GLY A 306 28.38 24.31 -1.51
C GLY A 306 28.34 23.55 -2.81
N LEU A 307 27.17 23.33 -3.42
CA LEU A 307 27.09 22.72 -4.74
C LEU A 307 27.58 23.69 -5.82
N ARG A 308 28.38 23.18 -6.71
CA ARG A 308 28.73 23.85 -7.94
C ARG A 308 27.51 23.91 -8.88
N GLU A 309 27.46 24.90 -9.75
CA GLU A 309 26.34 25.06 -10.69
C GLU A 309 26.07 23.79 -11.54
N GLU A 310 27.14 23.07 -11.88
CA GLU A 310 27.03 21.79 -12.62
C GLU A 310 26.35 20.68 -11.81
N GLU A 311 26.62 20.60 -10.51
CA GLU A 311 26.02 19.63 -9.59
C GLU A 311 24.53 19.95 -9.40
N ILE A 312 24.16 21.21 -9.22
CA ILE A 312 22.75 21.62 -9.16
C ILE A 312 22.01 21.25 -10.44
N LYS A 313 22.61 21.46 -11.60
CA LYS A 313 22.03 21.09 -12.89
C LYS A 313 21.86 19.57 -13.04
N ALA A 314 22.80 18.79 -12.51
CA ALA A 314 22.71 17.32 -12.51
C ALA A 314 21.60 16.82 -11.58
N VAL A 315 21.54 17.29 -10.32
CA VAL A 315 20.46 17.00 -9.37
C VAL A 315 19.10 17.32 -9.97
N THR A 316 18.95 18.53 -10.54
CA THR A 316 17.69 18.93 -11.19
C THR A 316 17.32 18.03 -12.36
N SER A 317 18.31 17.58 -13.15
CA SER A 317 18.09 16.68 -14.28
C SER A 317 17.64 15.30 -13.82
N VAL A 318 18.27 14.73 -12.77
CA VAL A 318 17.90 13.44 -12.19
C VAL A 318 16.50 13.50 -11.57
N MET A 319 16.24 14.51 -10.72
CA MET A 319 14.93 14.68 -10.08
C MET A 319 13.81 14.88 -11.12
N GLY A 320 14.08 15.65 -12.16
CA GLY A 320 13.15 15.83 -13.27
C GLY A 320 12.88 14.51 -14.02
N ALA A 321 13.93 13.76 -14.34
CA ALA A 321 13.79 12.48 -14.99
C ALA A 321 12.99 11.48 -14.13
N MET A 322 13.28 11.36 -12.83
CA MET A 322 12.55 10.51 -11.90
C MET A 322 11.07 10.90 -11.78
N THR A 323 10.77 12.21 -11.80
CA THR A 323 9.40 12.72 -11.69
C THR A 323 8.54 12.40 -12.92
N PHE A 324 9.14 12.46 -14.11
CA PHE A 324 8.43 12.26 -15.38
C PHE A 324 8.63 10.88 -16.01
N ALA A 325 9.46 10.02 -15.42
CA ALA A 325 9.67 8.67 -15.91
C ALA A 325 8.38 7.84 -15.83
N LYS A 326 8.06 7.15 -16.92
CA LYS A 326 6.93 6.20 -16.98
C LYS A 326 7.26 4.85 -16.32
N GLN A 327 8.55 4.59 -16.08
CA GLN A 327 9.07 3.36 -15.46
C GLN A 327 10.18 3.76 -14.49
N PRO A 328 10.46 2.95 -13.45
CA PRO A 328 11.61 3.16 -12.59
C PRO A 328 12.89 3.25 -13.43
N LEU A 329 13.70 4.25 -13.14
CA LEU A 329 15.00 4.44 -13.78
C LEU A 329 16.07 3.76 -12.93
N ASP A 330 16.87 2.92 -13.56
CA ASP A 330 18.08 2.37 -12.95
C ASP A 330 19.27 3.35 -13.10
N ASP A 331 20.36 3.05 -12.42
CA ASP A 331 21.57 3.86 -12.45
C ASP A 331 22.09 4.06 -13.88
N ASP A 332 22.00 3.01 -14.72
CA ASP A 332 22.48 3.06 -16.10
C ASP A 332 21.62 3.97 -16.98
N ALA A 333 20.35 4.11 -16.68
CA ALA A 333 19.47 5.07 -17.32
C ALA A 333 19.74 6.51 -16.84
N LEU A 334 19.97 6.68 -15.53
CA LEU A 334 20.27 7.98 -14.93
C LEU A 334 21.63 8.56 -15.41
N ILE A 335 22.66 7.72 -15.58
CA ILE A 335 23.97 8.13 -16.12
C ILE A 335 23.87 8.67 -17.56
N LYS A 336 22.88 8.20 -18.33
CA LYS A 336 22.65 8.68 -19.70
C LYS A 336 21.99 10.05 -19.79
N LEU A 337 21.57 10.63 -18.66
CA LEU A 337 20.99 11.97 -18.65
C LEU A 337 22.03 13.04 -19.02
N PRO A 338 21.66 14.07 -19.80
CA PRO A 338 22.61 15.01 -20.42
C PRO A 338 23.53 15.77 -19.46
N ARG A 339 23.25 15.79 -18.18
CA ARG A 339 23.99 16.56 -17.16
C ARG A 339 24.62 15.68 -16.08
N VAL A 340 24.44 14.36 -16.17
CA VAL A 340 25.06 13.38 -15.28
C VAL A 340 26.32 12.87 -15.98
N LYS A 341 27.50 13.22 -15.47
CA LYS A 341 28.78 12.96 -16.14
C LYS A 341 29.47 11.69 -15.70
N SER A 342 29.11 11.11 -14.55
CA SER A 342 29.74 9.91 -14.00
C SER A 342 28.83 9.22 -12.97
N ARG A 343 29.16 7.98 -12.65
CA ARG A 343 28.50 7.20 -11.60
C ARG A 343 28.75 7.81 -10.21
N ASP A 344 29.93 8.35 -9.98
CA ASP A 344 30.28 9.04 -8.72
C ASP A 344 29.36 10.24 -8.45
N MET A 345 28.85 10.84 -9.52
CA MET A 345 27.89 11.95 -9.42
C MET A 345 26.49 11.48 -8.98
N LEU A 346 26.11 10.22 -9.26
CA LEU A 346 24.87 9.62 -8.75
C LEU A 346 25.00 9.20 -7.28
N GLU A 347 26.18 8.74 -6.86
CA GLU A 347 26.44 8.42 -5.44
C GLU A 347 26.39 9.66 -4.56
N PHE A 348 26.57 10.84 -5.16
CA PHE A 348 26.46 12.12 -4.49
C PHE A 348 25.00 12.63 -4.45
N ILE A 349 24.14 12.25 -5.40
CA ILE A 349 22.72 12.62 -5.50
C ILE A 349 21.86 11.63 -4.76
#